data_a90d3c3dd93a7e87c6c38d89ce0f0f8e
#
_entry.id   a90d3c3dd93a7e87c6c38d89ce0f0f8e
#
_cell.length_a   1.000
_cell.length_b   1.000
_cell.length_c   1.000
_cell.angle_alpha   90.00
_cell.angle_beta   90.00
_cell.angle_gamma   90.00
#
_symmetry.space_group_name_H-M   'P 1'
#
loop_
_entity.id
_entity.type
_entity.pdbx_description
1 polymer ?
#
loop_
_entity_poly.entity_id
_entity_poly.type
_entity_poly.pdbx_seq_one_letter_code
_entity_poly.pdbx_strand_id
1 'polypeptide(L)'
;MKNEYKNRMANKIAANYVELEERIIQDIVRRIVKTGEITSTADWQINRLKIIGYSSEDIEKMLKSTLNKSYPEMFELYDKVINWEYVRNKDLYEQINAEYIPYEKNKHLNQVINGIAQQSLEDLENVTRSLGFYLDINGKKTMTPLSQVYTEHLDRACFDIVSGAFDYNSVLRRTVTQLTNSGLRTIDYASGWHNRIDVAARRAVMTGLSQITGKITDYNAKKLGTEYFEVAWHAGARPTHAVWQGKIWTKEQLVSVCGLGTVTGLLGANCYHEYYPFFPGISERNWTDQWLEEKNQEENKPKEFQGKEYTVYEAKQRQRQMETAMRAQREKVRALQKGKADQDEILAHKMKYQGQLNEYVRFSKKMGLRQERERIYLDMKGRVAPDLRKFIAKSTGNDIIKSGVINGALTDKNDPLYTRRDAHANRYYESMRNSRKSNIIDRIANNTGISKKSISKIYDHVFINEYELSGGKRRFDPDYYMAESFRRLREGKNIQKHDLIMLKHERLEYELMKKLHLKYDEAHKITERKYNYQKALNKFLKENNL
;
A
#
# COMPACT_ATOMS: atom_id res chain seq x y z
N MET A 1 12.15 14.29 24.44
CA MET A 1 12.79 13.54 23.30
C MET A 1 12.09 13.91 22.00
N LYS A 2 12.81 14.08 20.86
CA LYS A 2 12.19 14.50 19.59
C LYS A 2 11.16 13.47 19.11
N ASN A 3 9.99 13.93 18.67
CA ASN A 3 8.89 13.07 18.16
C ASN A 3 9.32 12.16 16.99
N GLU A 4 10.26 12.59 16.16
CA GLU A 4 10.81 11.75 15.09
C GLU A 4 11.52 10.49 15.63
N TYR A 5 12.22 10.60 16.74
CA TYR A 5 12.88 9.45 17.35
C TYR A 5 11.85 8.47 17.95
N LYS A 6 10.87 9.00 18.72
CA LYS A 6 9.76 8.21 19.28
C LYS A 6 9.03 7.43 18.17
N ASN A 7 8.71 8.13 17.07
CA ASN A 7 8.06 7.54 15.91
C ASN A 7 8.91 6.46 15.22
N ARG A 8 10.21 6.68 15.07
CA ARG A 8 11.12 5.71 14.45
C ARG A 8 11.20 4.41 15.26
N MET A 9 11.30 4.50 16.57
CA MET A 9 11.34 3.33 17.45
C MET A 9 10.01 2.58 17.46
N ALA A 10 8.88 3.29 17.55
CA ALA A 10 7.56 2.66 17.46
C ALA A 10 7.32 2.00 16.08
N ASN A 11 7.84 2.58 14.99
CA ASN A 11 7.79 1.97 13.68
C ASN A 11 8.64 0.68 13.58
N LYS A 12 9.76 0.60 14.33
CA LYS A 12 10.57 -0.62 14.41
C LYS A 12 9.77 -1.77 15.04
N ILE A 13 9.04 -1.48 16.12
CA ILE A 13 8.16 -2.47 16.74
C ILE A 13 7.01 -2.86 15.80
N ALA A 14 6.35 -1.89 15.16
CA ALA A 14 5.31 -2.15 14.17
C ALA A 14 5.82 -3.03 13.00
N ALA A 15 7.10 -2.91 12.62
CA ALA A 15 7.71 -3.73 11.58
C ALA A 15 7.72 -5.23 11.91
N ASN A 16 7.83 -5.61 13.18
CA ASN A 16 7.73 -7.01 13.61
C ASN A 16 6.36 -7.61 13.28
N TYR A 17 5.30 -6.81 13.36
CA TYR A 17 3.93 -7.23 13.04
C TYR A 17 3.65 -7.23 11.54
N VAL A 18 4.32 -6.35 10.78
CA VAL A 18 4.34 -6.44 9.31
C VAL A 18 5.05 -7.71 8.84
N GLU A 19 6.15 -8.09 9.50
CA GLU A 19 6.84 -9.37 9.24
C GLU A 19 5.92 -10.57 9.54
N LEU A 20 5.17 -10.53 10.64
CA LEU A 20 4.19 -11.56 10.97
C LEU A 20 3.11 -11.70 9.89
N GLU A 21 2.51 -10.59 9.44
CA GLU A 21 1.55 -10.58 8.33
C GLU A 21 2.13 -11.24 7.09
N GLU A 22 3.34 -10.86 6.71
CA GLU A 22 4.01 -11.42 5.53
C GLU A 22 4.29 -12.92 5.67
N ARG A 23 4.73 -13.38 6.84
CA ARG A 23 4.98 -14.81 7.11
C ARG A 23 3.71 -15.64 6.99
N ILE A 24 2.58 -15.16 7.51
CA ILE A 24 1.27 -15.83 7.41
C ILE A 24 0.82 -15.89 5.94
N ILE A 25 0.88 -14.78 5.21
CA ILE A 25 0.51 -14.76 3.78
C ILE A 25 1.42 -15.69 2.97
N GLN A 26 2.72 -15.69 3.24
CA GLN A 26 3.66 -16.59 2.56
C GLN A 26 3.42 -18.06 2.87
N ASP A 27 2.98 -18.40 4.08
CA ASP A 27 2.61 -19.78 4.42
C ASP A 27 1.38 -20.23 3.62
N ILE A 28 0.35 -19.39 3.53
CA ILE A 28 -0.83 -19.66 2.70
C ILE A 28 -0.43 -19.85 1.22
N VAL A 29 0.41 -18.96 0.69
CA VAL A 29 0.92 -19.06 -0.68
C VAL A 29 1.70 -20.36 -0.91
N ARG A 30 2.57 -20.75 0.04
CA ARG A 30 3.32 -22.01 -0.03
C ARG A 30 2.40 -23.23 -0.14
N ARG A 31 1.28 -23.23 0.56
CA ARG A 31 0.28 -24.31 0.53
C ARG A 31 -0.44 -24.35 -0.82
N ILE A 32 -0.77 -23.20 -1.40
CA ILE A 32 -1.31 -23.10 -2.76
C ILE A 32 -0.30 -23.62 -3.79
N VAL A 33 0.98 -23.30 -3.68
CA VAL A 33 2.04 -23.82 -4.57
C VAL A 33 2.09 -25.35 -4.52
N LYS A 34 2.10 -25.93 -3.31
CA LYS A 34 2.09 -27.40 -3.15
C LYS A 34 0.84 -28.05 -3.76
N THR A 35 -0.31 -27.38 -3.68
CA THR A 35 -1.55 -27.87 -4.30
C THR A 35 -1.46 -27.86 -5.83
N GLY A 36 -0.82 -26.88 -6.43
CA GLY A 36 -0.59 -26.81 -7.87
C GLY A 36 0.31 -27.93 -8.42
N GLU A 37 1.01 -28.66 -7.57
CA GLU A 37 1.82 -29.84 -7.92
C GLU A 37 0.99 -31.14 -7.91
N ILE A 38 -0.26 -31.12 -7.45
CA ILE A 38 -1.14 -32.29 -7.36
C ILE A 38 -1.92 -32.43 -8.67
N THR A 39 -1.89 -33.64 -9.24
CA THR A 39 -2.44 -33.92 -10.56
C THR A 39 -3.83 -34.56 -10.55
N SER A 40 -4.32 -34.99 -9.39
CA SER A 40 -5.63 -35.65 -9.28
C SER A 40 -6.37 -35.28 -7.99
N THR A 41 -7.71 -35.33 -8.06
CA THR A 41 -8.59 -35.13 -6.89
C THR A 41 -8.45 -36.25 -5.84
N ALA A 42 -8.06 -37.45 -6.24
CA ALA A 42 -7.78 -38.56 -5.32
C ALA A 42 -6.53 -38.29 -4.50
N ASP A 43 -5.43 -37.85 -5.14
CA ASP A 43 -4.19 -37.43 -4.44
C ASP A 43 -4.43 -36.23 -3.52
N TRP A 44 -5.33 -35.33 -3.90
CA TRP A 44 -5.75 -34.23 -3.06
C TRP A 44 -6.40 -34.73 -1.75
N GLN A 45 -7.36 -35.63 -1.84
CA GLN A 45 -8.04 -36.15 -0.64
C GLN A 45 -7.07 -36.82 0.33
N ILE A 46 -6.08 -37.56 -0.20
CA ILE A 46 -5.05 -38.22 0.61
C ILE A 46 -4.10 -37.19 1.26
N ASN A 47 -3.71 -36.16 0.55
CA ASN A 47 -2.70 -35.19 0.99
C ASN A 47 -3.30 -33.93 1.62
N ARG A 48 -4.61 -33.74 1.58
CA ARG A 48 -5.32 -32.54 2.03
C ARG A 48 -4.90 -32.12 3.44
N LEU A 49 -4.93 -33.02 4.40
CA LEU A 49 -4.54 -32.73 5.79
C LEU A 49 -3.06 -32.35 5.93
N LYS A 50 -2.16 -32.91 5.09
CA LYS A 50 -0.75 -32.53 5.09
C LYS A 50 -0.49 -31.16 4.46
N ILE A 51 -1.34 -30.73 3.55
CA ILE A 51 -1.18 -29.48 2.81
C ILE A 51 -1.92 -28.34 3.50
N ILE A 52 -3.18 -28.57 3.89
CA ILE A 52 -4.01 -27.54 4.55
C ILE A 52 -3.82 -27.57 6.06
N GLY A 53 -3.39 -28.70 6.64
CA GLY A 53 -3.32 -28.92 8.08
C GLY A 53 -2.92 -27.64 8.81
N TYR A 54 -3.90 -27.02 9.45
CA TYR A 54 -3.71 -25.85 10.29
C TYR A 54 -2.82 -26.28 11.45
N SER A 55 -1.55 -25.92 11.40
CA SER A 55 -0.67 -26.09 12.54
C SER A 55 -0.84 -24.88 13.45
N SER A 56 -1.68 -25.02 14.46
CA SER A 56 -1.76 -24.04 15.55
C SER A 56 -0.36 -23.76 16.12
N GLU A 57 0.48 -24.78 16.21
CA GLU A 57 1.87 -24.66 16.68
C GLU A 57 2.73 -23.75 15.82
N ASP A 58 2.64 -23.82 14.50
CA ASP A 58 3.44 -22.96 13.63
C ASP A 58 3.00 -21.49 13.75
N ILE A 59 1.70 -21.26 13.86
CA ILE A 59 1.16 -19.90 14.11
C ILE A 59 1.58 -19.41 15.49
N GLU A 60 1.45 -20.24 16.54
CA GLU A 60 1.93 -19.89 17.87
C GLU A 60 3.43 -19.57 17.92
N LYS A 61 4.27 -20.34 17.22
CA LYS A 61 5.70 -20.05 17.09
C LYS A 61 5.94 -18.70 16.41
N MET A 62 5.18 -18.36 15.37
CA MET A 62 5.26 -17.06 14.71
C MET A 62 4.87 -15.93 15.68
N LEU A 63 3.77 -16.08 16.42
CA LEU A 63 3.29 -15.09 17.39
C LEU A 63 4.30 -14.90 18.53
N LYS A 64 4.74 -15.98 19.16
CA LYS A 64 5.77 -15.94 20.22
C LYS A 64 7.06 -15.28 19.74
N SER A 65 7.53 -15.61 18.53
CA SER A 65 8.71 -14.98 17.93
C SER A 65 8.53 -13.48 17.75
N THR A 66 7.34 -13.03 17.34
CA THR A 66 7.02 -11.61 17.16
C THR A 66 6.99 -10.86 18.49
N LEU A 67 6.34 -11.43 19.52
CA LEU A 67 6.28 -10.85 20.86
C LEU A 67 7.69 -10.80 21.50
N ASN A 68 8.48 -11.88 21.39
CA ASN A 68 9.84 -11.94 21.92
C ASN A 68 10.78 -10.88 21.31
N LYS A 69 10.55 -10.46 20.07
CA LYS A 69 11.28 -9.34 19.46
C LYS A 69 10.75 -7.99 19.94
N SER A 70 9.43 -7.87 20.09
CA SER A 70 8.76 -6.60 20.36
C SER A 70 8.90 -6.12 21.80
N TYR A 71 8.90 -7.02 22.77
CA TYR A 71 9.01 -6.68 24.20
C TYR A 71 10.32 -5.98 24.56
N PRO A 72 11.51 -6.52 24.23
CA PRO A 72 12.76 -5.82 24.51
C PRO A 72 12.85 -4.46 23.83
N GLU A 73 12.37 -4.33 22.59
CA GLU A 73 12.37 -3.07 21.85
C GLU A 73 11.45 -2.03 22.48
N MET A 74 10.31 -2.44 23.03
CA MET A 74 9.40 -1.57 23.79
C MET A 74 10.04 -1.09 25.10
N PHE A 75 10.64 -1.98 25.87
CA PHE A 75 11.34 -1.62 27.11
C PHE A 75 12.50 -0.68 26.82
N GLU A 76 13.33 -0.97 25.81
CA GLU A 76 14.42 -0.08 25.40
C GLU A 76 13.91 1.34 25.06
N LEU A 77 12.75 1.43 24.40
CA LEU A 77 12.15 2.72 24.10
C LEU A 77 11.69 3.44 25.37
N TYR A 78 11.06 2.74 26.30
CA TYR A 78 10.54 3.31 27.54
C TYR A 78 11.70 3.77 28.45
N ASP A 79 12.75 2.99 28.57
CA ASP A 79 13.96 3.36 29.32
C ASP A 79 14.61 4.63 28.75
N LYS A 80 14.70 4.75 27.42
CA LYS A 80 15.21 5.96 26.78
C LYS A 80 14.35 7.19 27.05
N VAL A 81 13.02 7.03 27.14
CA VAL A 81 12.10 8.11 27.50
C VAL A 81 12.29 8.52 28.96
N ILE A 82 12.38 7.56 29.87
CA ILE A 82 12.64 7.84 31.30
C ILE A 82 13.94 8.62 31.45
N ASN A 83 15.00 8.15 30.82
CA ASN A 83 16.29 8.84 30.85
C ASN A 83 16.20 10.27 30.27
N TRP A 84 15.46 10.44 29.17
CA TRP A 84 15.34 11.75 28.55
C TRP A 84 14.43 12.72 29.33
N GLU A 85 13.29 12.26 29.82
CA GLU A 85 12.27 13.12 30.41
C GLU A 85 12.48 13.31 31.94
N TYR A 86 13.17 12.38 32.60
CA TYR A 86 13.40 12.44 34.05
C TYR A 86 14.87 12.63 34.41
N VAL A 87 15.76 11.74 34.01
CA VAL A 87 17.15 11.75 34.47
C VAL A 87 17.89 13.02 34.01
N ARG A 88 17.66 13.48 32.78
CA ARG A 88 18.28 14.71 32.28
C ARG A 88 17.79 15.99 32.99
N ASN A 89 16.66 15.95 33.64
CA ASN A 89 16.10 17.08 34.34
C ASN A 89 16.70 17.25 35.76
N LYS A 90 17.65 16.40 36.16
CA LYS A 90 18.33 16.49 37.46
C LYS A 90 18.85 17.91 37.75
N ASP A 91 19.51 18.53 36.78
CA ASP A 91 20.10 19.87 36.92
C ASP A 91 19.03 20.95 37.21
N LEU A 92 17.79 20.78 36.72
CA LEU A 92 16.68 21.69 37.02
C LEU A 92 16.28 21.63 38.49
N TYR A 93 16.26 20.40 39.07
CA TYR A 93 15.99 20.23 40.50
C TYR A 93 17.06 20.90 41.36
N GLU A 94 18.34 20.80 40.98
CA GLU A 94 19.47 21.42 41.69
C GLU A 94 19.39 22.96 41.63
N GLN A 95 19.00 23.51 40.46
CA GLN A 95 18.88 24.98 40.28
C GLN A 95 17.79 25.61 41.16
N ILE A 96 16.73 24.88 41.50
CA ILE A 96 15.64 25.39 42.33
C ILE A 96 15.69 24.90 43.77
N ASN A 97 16.79 24.27 44.20
CA ASN A 97 16.95 23.62 45.52
C ASN A 97 15.87 22.58 45.86
N ALA A 98 15.32 21.90 44.83
CA ALA A 98 14.37 20.79 45.03
C ALA A 98 15.11 19.46 45.15
N GLU A 99 14.59 18.56 45.97
CA GLU A 99 15.14 17.22 46.13
C GLU A 99 14.92 16.38 44.87
N TYR A 100 16.02 16.01 44.18
CA TYR A 100 16.01 15.06 43.11
C TYR A 100 16.19 13.61 43.66
N ILE A 101 15.22 12.76 43.46
CA ILE A 101 15.28 11.35 43.80
C ILE A 101 15.71 10.58 42.55
N PRO A 102 16.89 9.90 42.52
CA PRO A 102 17.26 9.06 41.38
C PRO A 102 16.15 8.09 40.98
N TYR A 103 15.98 7.83 39.69
CA TYR A 103 14.85 7.02 39.20
C TYR A 103 14.78 5.67 39.89
N GLU A 104 15.91 5.00 40.07
CA GLU A 104 16.03 3.67 40.72
C GLU A 104 15.58 3.68 42.20
N LYS A 105 15.65 4.84 42.86
CA LYS A 105 15.21 5.03 44.25
C LYS A 105 13.80 5.62 44.36
N ASN A 106 13.23 6.08 43.24
CA ASN A 106 11.91 6.68 43.23
C ASN A 106 10.81 5.59 43.12
N LYS A 107 10.48 4.98 44.25
CA LYS A 107 9.52 3.87 44.30
C LYS A 107 8.17 4.21 43.68
N HIS A 108 7.65 5.43 43.92
CA HIS A 108 6.36 5.82 43.39
C HIS A 108 6.37 5.91 41.87
N LEU A 109 7.35 6.61 41.29
CA LEU A 109 7.45 6.77 39.84
C LEU A 109 7.73 5.43 39.15
N ASN A 110 8.59 4.61 39.72
CA ASN A 110 8.86 3.24 39.26
C ASN A 110 7.58 2.39 39.21
N GLN A 111 6.78 2.40 40.28
CA GLN A 111 5.57 1.61 40.37
C GLN A 111 4.55 2.06 39.28
N VAL A 112 4.37 3.34 39.07
CA VAL A 112 3.46 3.87 38.05
C VAL A 112 3.93 3.52 36.65
N ILE A 113 5.22 3.67 36.35
CA ILE A 113 5.78 3.37 35.02
C ILE A 113 5.75 1.87 34.74
N ASN A 114 6.07 1.03 35.71
CA ASN A 114 5.97 -0.42 35.59
C ASN A 114 4.53 -0.85 35.30
N GLY A 115 3.53 -0.24 35.94
CA GLY A 115 2.12 -0.49 35.64
C GLY A 115 1.76 -0.16 34.20
N ILE A 116 2.24 0.97 33.66
CA ILE A 116 2.02 1.35 32.26
C ILE A 116 2.75 0.40 31.31
N ALA A 117 3.98 -0.02 31.63
CA ALA A 117 4.73 -0.96 30.83
C ALA A 117 4.04 -2.33 30.78
N GLN A 118 3.54 -2.81 31.92
CA GLN A 118 2.77 -4.05 32.00
C GLN A 118 1.48 -3.96 31.17
N GLN A 119 0.73 -2.87 31.26
CA GLN A 119 -0.45 -2.65 30.44
C GLN A 119 -0.11 -2.68 28.95
N SER A 120 1.00 -2.07 28.55
CA SER A 120 1.44 -2.08 27.14
C SER A 120 1.83 -3.48 26.64
N LEU A 121 2.39 -4.33 27.52
CA LEU A 121 2.64 -5.74 27.22
C LEU A 121 1.32 -6.48 26.97
N GLU A 122 0.36 -6.33 27.88
CA GLU A 122 -0.96 -6.94 27.77
C GLU A 122 -1.69 -6.48 26.49
N ASP A 123 -1.58 -5.22 26.15
CA ASP A 123 -2.10 -4.69 24.89
C ASP A 123 -1.46 -5.35 23.67
N LEU A 124 -0.12 -5.55 23.66
CA LEU A 124 0.59 -6.24 22.58
C LEU A 124 0.21 -7.73 22.49
N GLU A 125 0.00 -8.40 23.61
CA GLU A 125 -0.52 -9.77 23.65
C GLU A 125 -1.94 -9.83 23.09
N ASN A 126 -2.83 -8.93 23.55
CA ASN A 126 -4.21 -8.86 23.09
C ASN A 126 -4.32 -8.64 21.57
N VAL A 127 -3.42 -7.83 21.01
CA VAL A 127 -3.33 -7.62 19.55
C VAL A 127 -3.10 -8.94 18.80
N THR A 128 -2.47 -9.94 19.41
CA THR A 128 -2.17 -11.23 18.77
C THR A 128 -3.16 -12.37 19.10
N ARG A 129 -4.05 -12.18 20.05
CA ARG A 129 -4.98 -13.25 20.51
C ARG A 129 -6.01 -13.65 19.47
N SER A 130 -6.51 -12.71 18.69
CA SER A 130 -7.53 -12.95 17.69
C SER A 130 -7.19 -12.25 16.40
N LEU A 131 -6.77 -13.02 15.40
CA LEU A 131 -6.32 -12.53 14.11
C LEU A 131 -7.22 -13.03 12.99
N GLY A 132 -7.28 -12.27 11.89
CA GLY A 132 -8.02 -12.64 10.71
C GLY A 132 -7.82 -11.68 9.53
N PHE A 133 -8.59 -11.93 8.49
CA PHE A 133 -8.60 -11.13 7.27
C PHE A 133 -10.02 -10.77 6.85
N TYR A 134 -10.22 -9.62 6.24
CA TYR A 134 -11.43 -9.34 5.48
C TYR A 134 -11.38 -10.09 4.16
N LEU A 135 -12.23 -11.08 4.00
CA LEU A 135 -12.40 -11.83 2.77
C LEU A 135 -13.71 -11.44 2.09
N ASP A 136 -13.74 -11.53 0.77
CA ASP A 136 -14.96 -11.41 0.00
C ASP A 136 -15.63 -12.80 -0.09
N ILE A 137 -16.72 -12.95 0.63
CA ILE A 137 -17.53 -14.17 0.63
C ILE A 137 -18.86 -13.80 -0.01
N ASN A 138 -19.11 -14.30 -1.22
CA ASN A 138 -20.33 -14.06 -1.99
C ASN A 138 -20.65 -12.55 -2.20
N GLY A 139 -19.63 -11.74 -2.50
CA GLY A 139 -19.78 -10.29 -2.72
C GLY A 139 -19.83 -9.45 -1.44
N LYS A 140 -19.81 -10.09 -0.26
CA LYS A 140 -19.81 -9.39 1.03
C LYS A 140 -18.44 -9.49 1.71
N LYS A 141 -17.88 -8.34 2.09
CA LYS A 141 -16.66 -8.31 2.91
C LYS A 141 -16.97 -8.79 4.33
N THR A 142 -16.42 -9.94 4.67
CA THR A 142 -16.62 -10.58 5.98
C THR A 142 -15.29 -10.71 6.71
N MET A 143 -15.26 -10.31 7.99
CA MET A 143 -14.11 -10.56 8.84
C MET A 143 -14.04 -12.06 9.16
N THR A 144 -12.96 -12.70 8.69
CA THR A 144 -12.79 -14.15 8.78
C THR A 144 -11.61 -14.44 9.72
N PRO A 145 -11.84 -15.13 10.85
CA PRO A 145 -10.78 -15.55 11.75
C PRO A 145 -9.71 -16.37 11.04
N LEU A 146 -8.46 -16.27 11.50
CA LEU A 146 -7.32 -16.93 10.86
C LEU A 146 -7.50 -18.45 10.72
N SER A 147 -8.10 -19.09 11.72
CA SER A 147 -8.46 -20.52 11.65
C SER A 147 -9.35 -20.82 10.44
N GLN A 148 -10.42 -20.05 10.24
CA GLN A 148 -11.33 -20.24 9.11
C GLN A 148 -10.67 -19.88 7.77
N VAL A 149 -9.73 -18.95 7.75
CA VAL A 149 -8.92 -18.66 6.54
C VAL A 149 -8.20 -19.93 6.07
N TYR A 150 -7.63 -20.69 7.01
CA TYR A 150 -6.93 -21.94 6.68
C TYR A 150 -7.89 -23.10 6.39
N THR A 151 -8.90 -23.31 7.23
CA THR A 151 -9.75 -24.51 7.15
C THR A 151 -10.83 -24.42 6.06
N GLU A 152 -11.28 -23.22 5.70
CA GLU A 152 -12.38 -23.02 4.75
C GLU A 152 -11.93 -22.31 3.48
N HIS A 153 -11.33 -21.12 3.62
CA HIS A 153 -10.99 -20.31 2.44
C HIS A 153 -9.83 -20.90 1.64
N LEU A 154 -8.77 -21.32 2.31
CA LEU A 154 -7.63 -21.97 1.66
C LEU A 154 -8.01 -23.34 1.09
N ASP A 155 -8.79 -24.13 1.82
CA ASP A 155 -9.28 -25.43 1.36
C ASP A 155 -10.07 -25.29 0.05
N ARG A 156 -11.01 -24.34 0.03
CA ARG A 156 -11.77 -24.05 -1.19
C ARG A 156 -10.87 -23.61 -2.34
N ALA A 157 -9.92 -22.71 -2.07
CA ALA A 157 -8.97 -22.26 -3.09
C ALA A 157 -8.12 -23.41 -3.65
N CYS A 158 -7.68 -24.32 -2.80
CA CYS A 158 -6.94 -25.50 -3.20
C CYS A 158 -7.81 -26.48 -3.99
N PHE A 159 -9.05 -26.71 -3.57
CA PHE A 159 -10.01 -27.55 -4.29
C PHE A 159 -10.35 -26.97 -5.67
N ASP A 160 -10.50 -25.66 -5.79
CA ASP A 160 -10.72 -24.97 -7.08
C ASP A 160 -9.60 -25.29 -8.10
N ILE A 161 -8.35 -25.42 -7.64
CA ILE A 161 -7.20 -25.78 -8.50
C ILE A 161 -7.26 -27.25 -8.87
N VAL A 162 -7.40 -28.14 -7.89
CA VAL A 162 -7.32 -29.61 -8.09
C VAL A 162 -8.47 -30.15 -8.91
N SER A 163 -9.67 -29.58 -8.74
CA SER A 163 -10.86 -29.94 -9.54
C SER A 163 -10.83 -29.39 -10.97
N GLY A 164 -9.88 -28.50 -11.28
CA GLY A 164 -9.83 -27.81 -12.57
C GLY A 164 -10.92 -26.75 -12.76
N ALA A 165 -11.69 -26.42 -11.71
CA ALA A 165 -12.73 -25.39 -11.77
C ALA A 165 -12.16 -24.00 -12.09
N PHE A 166 -10.95 -23.73 -11.61
CA PHE A 166 -10.21 -22.48 -11.89
C PHE A 166 -8.72 -22.78 -12.11
N ASP A 167 -8.09 -22.01 -13.00
CA ASP A 167 -6.65 -22.13 -13.22
C ASP A 167 -5.84 -21.63 -12.01
N TYR A 168 -4.65 -22.20 -11.83
CA TYR A 168 -3.75 -21.90 -10.72
C TYR A 168 -3.48 -20.39 -10.54
N ASN A 169 -3.16 -19.68 -11.63
CA ASN A 169 -2.82 -18.26 -11.56
C ASN A 169 -4.04 -17.42 -11.12
N SER A 170 -5.23 -17.75 -11.57
CA SER A 170 -6.47 -17.06 -11.16
C SER A 170 -6.76 -17.24 -9.67
N VAL A 171 -6.62 -18.48 -9.15
CA VAL A 171 -6.82 -18.76 -7.72
C VAL A 171 -5.77 -18.07 -6.87
N LEU A 172 -4.49 -18.21 -7.24
CA LEU A 172 -3.38 -17.55 -6.54
C LEU A 172 -3.57 -16.04 -6.50
N ARG A 173 -3.85 -15.40 -7.63
CA ARG A 173 -4.12 -13.97 -7.74
C ARG A 173 -5.27 -13.53 -6.87
N ARG A 174 -6.40 -14.22 -6.91
CA ARG A 174 -7.59 -13.93 -6.11
C ARG A 174 -7.27 -13.97 -4.62
N THR A 175 -6.68 -15.06 -4.16
CA THR A 175 -6.33 -15.26 -2.75
C THR A 175 -5.33 -14.22 -2.26
N VAL A 176 -4.20 -14.05 -2.95
CA VAL A 176 -3.19 -13.05 -2.59
C VAL A 176 -3.78 -11.63 -2.60
N THR A 177 -4.66 -11.33 -3.55
CA THR A 177 -5.30 -10.02 -3.63
C THR A 177 -6.21 -9.74 -2.44
N GLN A 178 -6.99 -10.72 -2.00
CA GLN A 178 -7.86 -10.57 -0.83
C GLN A 178 -7.04 -10.38 0.45
N LEU A 179 -6.09 -11.26 0.71
CA LEU A 179 -5.25 -11.19 1.90
C LEU A 179 -4.46 -9.87 2.00
N THR A 180 -3.75 -9.49 0.95
CA THR A 180 -2.92 -8.27 0.97
C THR A 180 -3.73 -6.97 0.97
N ASN A 181 -4.90 -6.93 0.35
CA ASN A 181 -5.79 -5.76 0.43
C ASN A 181 -6.42 -5.61 1.81
N SER A 182 -6.76 -6.71 2.48
CA SER A 182 -7.20 -6.71 3.87
C SER A 182 -6.08 -6.28 4.80
N GLY A 183 -4.91 -6.91 4.66
CA GLY A 183 -3.89 -7.01 5.69
C GLY A 183 -4.36 -7.84 6.88
N LEU A 184 -3.41 -8.36 7.63
CA LEU A 184 -3.69 -9.08 8.87
C LEU A 184 -4.27 -8.11 9.90
N ARG A 185 -5.36 -8.51 10.55
CA ARG A 185 -6.10 -7.66 11.49
C ARG A 185 -6.26 -8.34 12.84
N THR A 186 -6.24 -7.53 13.87
CA THR A 186 -6.73 -7.94 15.18
C THR A 186 -8.25 -7.86 15.21
N ILE A 187 -8.89 -8.83 15.86
CA ILE A 187 -10.34 -8.89 16.06
C ILE A 187 -10.62 -8.54 17.51
N ASP A 188 -11.21 -7.39 17.73
CA ASP A 188 -11.74 -7.01 19.04
C ASP A 188 -13.25 -7.31 19.07
N TYR A 189 -13.61 -8.42 19.72
CA TYR A 189 -14.99 -8.86 19.81
C TYR A 189 -15.87 -7.95 20.68
N ALA A 190 -15.27 -7.24 21.63
CA ALA A 190 -16.02 -6.37 22.52
C ALA A 190 -16.46 -5.08 21.86
N SER A 191 -15.56 -4.43 21.10
CA SER A 191 -15.84 -3.16 20.42
C SER A 191 -16.29 -3.31 18.97
N GLY A 192 -16.13 -4.49 18.38
CA GLY A 192 -16.37 -4.73 16.95
C GLY A 192 -15.34 -4.09 16.02
N TRP A 193 -14.26 -3.51 16.55
CA TRP A 193 -13.21 -2.89 15.75
C TRP A 193 -12.18 -3.90 15.27
N HIS A 194 -11.76 -3.76 14.02
CA HIS A 194 -10.82 -4.65 13.36
C HIS A 194 -9.67 -3.83 12.77
N ASN A 195 -8.67 -3.54 13.58
CA ASN A 195 -7.51 -2.76 13.15
C ASN A 195 -6.47 -3.62 12.44
N ARG A 196 -5.70 -3.05 11.50
CA ARG A 196 -4.49 -3.73 11.02
C ARG A 196 -3.54 -3.95 12.19
N ILE A 197 -2.91 -5.11 12.22
CA ILE A 197 -2.08 -5.55 13.35
C ILE A 197 -0.90 -4.59 13.61
N ASP A 198 -0.24 -4.10 12.57
CA ASP A 198 0.84 -3.12 12.68
C ASP A 198 0.38 -1.79 13.28
N VAL A 199 -0.83 -1.35 12.93
CA VAL A 199 -1.43 -0.12 13.47
C VAL A 199 -1.82 -0.30 14.93
N ALA A 200 -2.39 -1.46 15.28
CA ALA A 200 -2.79 -1.77 16.66
C ALA A 200 -1.57 -1.84 17.59
N ALA A 201 -0.53 -2.58 17.19
CA ALA A 201 0.72 -2.71 17.95
C ALA A 201 1.42 -1.35 18.13
N ARG A 202 1.55 -0.58 17.04
CA ARG A 202 2.13 0.76 17.13
C ARG A 202 1.35 1.67 18.07
N ARG A 203 0.02 1.59 18.03
CA ARG A 203 -0.85 2.39 18.90
C ARG A 203 -0.64 2.02 20.37
N ALA A 204 -0.59 0.73 20.72
CA ALA A 204 -0.34 0.27 22.08
C ALA A 204 0.96 0.88 22.64
N VAL A 205 2.07 0.72 21.91
CA VAL A 205 3.38 1.25 22.31
C VAL A 205 3.39 2.77 22.43
N MET A 206 2.81 3.49 21.48
CA MET A 206 2.80 4.96 21.50
C MET A 206 1.89 5.52 22.60
N THR A 207 0.79 4.85 22.92
CA THR A 207 -0.08 5.24 24.03
C THR A 207 0.64 5.07 25.36
N GLY A 208 1.29 3.93 25.62
CA GLY A 208 2.10 3.72 26.81
C GLY A 208 3.23 4.75 26.94
N LEU A 209 3.94 5.02 25.83
CA LEU A 209 4.98 6.04 25.77
C LEU A 209 4.45 7.44 26.17
N SER A 210 3.31 7.84 25.61
CA SER A 210 2.70 9.14 25.92
C SER A 210 2.25 9.21 27.39
N GLN A 211 1.73 8.13 27.93
CA GLN A 211 1.33 8.04 29.35
C GLN A 211 2.56 8.16 30.28
N ILE A 212 3.67 7.44 29.97
CA ILE A 212 4.92 7.56 30.73
C ILE A 212 5.41 9.02 30.72
N THR A 213 5.49 9.65 29.53
CA THR A 213 5.89 11.05 29.40
C THR A 213 4.99 11.97 30.25
N GLY A 214 3.68 11.79 30.17
CA GLY A 214 2.72 12.57 30.95
C GLY A 214 2.88 12.40 32.47
N LYS A 215 3.08 11.17 32.96
CA LYS A 215 3.30 10.91 34.39
C LYS A 215 4.60 11.51 34.91
N ILE A 216 5.67 11.46 34.11
CA ILE A 216 6.94 12.12 34.45
C ILE A 216 6.74 13.64 34.50
N THR A 217 6.04 14.21 33.53
CA THR A 217 5.73 15.64 33.48
C THR A 217 4.92 16.08 34.68
N ASP A 218 3.88 15.32 35.06
CA ASP A 218 3.06 15.60 36.25
C ASP A 218 3.89 15.53 37.53
N TYR A 219 4.75 14.52 37.65
CA TYR A 219 5.64 14.39 38.80
C TYR A 219 6.60 15.59 38.91
N ASN A 220 7.23 15.98 37.79
CA ASN A 220 8.13 17.12 37.75
C ASN A 220 7.40 18.43 38.09
N ALA A 221 6.23 18.68 37.51
CA ALA A 221 5.44 19.89 37.78
C ALA A 221 5.08 20.02 39.26
N LYS A 222 4.64 18.92 39.90
CA LYS A 222 4.34 18.89 41.34
C LYS A 222 5.56 19.22 42.20
N LYS A 223 6.71 18.65 41.86
CA LYS A 223 7.99 18.92 42.57
C LYS A 223 8.48 20.36 42.38
N LEU A 224 8.27 20.92 41.20
CA LEU A 224 8.65 22.28 40.82
C LEU A 224 7.60 23.33 41.25
N GLY A 225 6.45 22.92 41.81
CA GLY A 225 5.46 23.81 42.38
C GLY A 225 4.62 24.59 41.35
N THR A 226 4.34 23.99 40.19
CA THR A 226 3.43 24.59 39.19
C THR A 226 2.26 23.65 38.86
N GLU A 227 1.09 24.27 38.60
CA GLU A 227 -0.12 23.61 38.12
C GLU A 227 -0.45 23.96 36.68
N TYR A 228 0.39 24.78 36.03
CA TYR A 228 0.23 25.24 34.66
C TYR A 228 1.10 24.44 33.70
N PHE A 229 0.56 24.19 32.51
CA PHE A 229 1.21 23.40 31.47
C PHE A 229 0.99 24.02 30.10
N GLU A 230 2.03 24.10 29.29
CA GLU A 230 1.91 24.44 27.89
C GLU A 230 1.81 23.17 27.07
N VAL A 231 0.73 23.05 26.27
CA VAL A 231 0.53 21.90 25.38
C VAL A 231 1.28 22.14 24.08
N ALA A 232 2.09 21.16 23.64
CA ALA A 232 2.83 21.26 22.39
C ALA A 232 1.90 21.46 21.18
N TRP A 233 2.35 22.25 20.21
CA TRP A 233 1.70 22.38 18.92
C TRP A 233 2.37 21.45 17.89
N HIS A 234 1.58 20.90 16.97
CA HIS A 234 2.10 20.22 15.78
C HIS A 234 1.17 20.42 14.58
N ALA A 235 1.76 20.53 13.38
CA ALA A 235 1.01 20.71 12.14
C ALA A 235 0.08 19.53 11.85
N GLY A 236 -1.14 19.82 11.34
CA GLY A 236 -2.14 18.85 10.96
C GLY A 236 -2.68 18.04 12.13
N ALA A 237 -2.87 18.67 13.26
CA ALA A 237 -3.64 18.10 14.38
C ALA A 237 -5.08 17.81 13.95
N ARG A 238 -5.71 16.81 14.57
CA ARG A 238 -7.14 16.57 14.33
C ARG A 238 -7.96 17.82 14.77
N PRO A 239 -9.08 18.13 14.12
CA PRO A 239 -9.84 19.35 14.42
C PRO A 239 -10.17 19.54 15.90
N THR A 240 -10.50 18.46 16.62
CA THR A 240 -10.78 18.50 18.06
C THR A 240 -9.56 18.82 18.92
N HIS A 241 -8.34 18.66 18.40
CA HIS A 241 -7.10 18.98 19.10
C HIS A 241 -6.53 20.35 18.70
N ALA A 242 -6.81 20.81 17.49
CA ALA A 242 -6.36 22.09 16.99
C ALA A 242 -6.82 23.28 17.84
N VAL A 243 -7.96 23.13 18.54
CA VAL A 243 -8.58 24.18 19.35
C VAL A 243 -7.83 24.47 20.65
N TRP A 244 -7.10 23.49 21.19
CA TRP A 244 -6.42 23.59 22.49
C TRP A 244 -4.88 23.40 22.42
N GLN A 245 -4.30 22.98 21.30
CA GLN A 245 -2.85 22.86 21.18
C GLN A 245 -2.14 24.23 21.23
N GLY A 246 -0.89 24.25 21.69
CA GLY A 246 -0.05 25.46 21.79
C GLY A 246 -0.47 26.44 22.89
N LYS A 247 -1.48 26.11 23.71
CA LYS A 247 -2.01 26.97 24.76
C LYS A 247 -1.56 26.49 26.14
N ILE A 248 -1.71 27.40 27.11
CA ILE A 248 -1.42 27.13 28.53
C ILE A 248 -2.74 26.72 29.21
N TRP A 249 -2.68 25.64 29.97
CA TRP A 249 -3.80 25.06 30.69
C TRP A 249 -3.40 24.70 32.12
N THR A 250 -4.35 24.80 33.06
CA THR A 250 -4.18 24.19 34.39
C THR A 250 -4.32 22.67 34.30
N LYS A 251 -3.87 21.95 35.33
CA LYS A 251 -4.05 20.48 35.38
C LYS A 251 -5.50 20.06 35.24
N GLU A 252 -6.42 20.79 35.87
CA GLU A 252 -7.85 20.56 35.77
C GLU A 252 -8.38 20.77 34.35
N GLN A 253 -7.91 21.83 33.68
CA GLN A 253 -8.27 22.11 32.29
C GLN A 253 -7.68 21.11 31.29
N LEU A 254 -6.48 20.55 31.54
CA LEU A 254 -5.97 19.44 30.72
C LEU A 254 -6.94 18.25 30.72
N VAL A 255 -7.61 17.99 31.86
CA VAL A 255 -8.60 16.92 31.96
C VAL A 255 -9.94 17.35 31.30
N SER A 256 -10.47 18.51 31.66
CA SER A 256 -11.84 18.92 31.26
C SER A 256 -11.91 19.45 29.83
N VAL A 257 -10.88 20.15 29.33
CA VAL A 257 -10.84 20.77 27.98
C VAL A 257 -10.08 19.91 26.98
N CYS A 258 -8.87 19.46 27.36
CA CYS A 258 -8.02 18.69 26.44
C CYS A 258 -8.31 17.19 26.49
N GLY A 259 -9.17 16.73 27.41
CA GLY A 259 -9.56 15.34 27.55
C GLY A 259 -8.44 14.40 28.01
N LEU A 260 -7.50 14.91 28.82
CA LEU A 260 -6.42 14.08 29.39
C LEU A 260 -7.02 12.90 30.17
N GLY A 261 -6.56 11.68 29.87
CA GLY A 261 -7.10 10.45 30.44
C GLY A 261 -8.21 9.79 29.63
N THR A 262 -8.68 10.41 28.56
CA THR A 262 -9.64 9.79 27.64
C THR A 262 -8.96 9.20 26.40
N VAL A 263 -9.61 8.22 25.77
CA VAL A 263 -9.07 7.54 24.59
C VAL A 263 -8.82 8.49 23.43
N THR A 264 -9.63 9.52 23.26
CA THR A 264 -9.56 10.45 22.12
C THR A 264 -8.95 11.80 22.45
N GLY A 265 -8.60 12.05 23.71
CA GLY A 265 -8.06 13.31 24.18
C GLY A 265 -6.54 13.39 24.18
N LEU A 266 -6.00 14.30 24.98
CA LEU A 266 -4.57 14.51 25.17
C LEU A 266 -3.89 13.26 25.70
N LEU A 267 -2.77 12.86 25.10
CA LEU A 267 -2.03 11.59 25.32
C LEU A 267 -2.83 10.32 25.01
N GLY A 268 -4.03 10.43 24.47
CA GLY A 268 -4.84 9.28 24.08
C GLY A 268 -4.40 8.66 22.74
N ALA A 269 -5.21 7.77 22.20
CA ALA A 269 -4.91 7.01 20.99
C ALA A 269 -4.61 7.92 19.78
N ASN A 270 -3.42 7.72 19.18
CA ASN A 270 -2.92 8.51 18.04
C ASN A 270 -2.82 10.04 18.33
N CYS A 271 -2.74 10.44 19.57
CA CYS A 271 -2.36 11.81 19.94
C CYS A 271 -0.86 11.96 19.85
N TYR A 272 -0.39 13.06 19.24
CA TYR A 272 1.03 13.41 19.12
C TYR A 272 1.42 14.59 20.01
N HIS A 273 0.45 15.12 20.79
CA HIS A 273 0.70 16.22 21.68
C HIS A 273 1.36 15.74 22.97
N GLU A 274 2.27 16.54 23.46
CA GLU A 274 2.88 16.46 24.79
C GLU A 274 2.54 17.76 25.54
N TYR A 275 2.74 17.79 26.83
CA TYR A 275 2.60 19.01 27.62
C TYR A 275 3.77 19.13 28.58
N TYR A 276 4.13 20.37 28.89
CA TYR A 276 5.32 20.71 29.68
C TYR A 276 4.94 21.64 30.83
N PRO A 277 5.60 21.53 32.02
CA PRO A 277 5.38 22.49 33.10
C PRO A 277 5.61 23.92 32.63
N PHE A 278 4.71 24.81 32.99
CA PHE A 278 4.78 26.23 32.68
C PHE A 278 4.75 27.03 33.97
N PHE A 279 5.58 28.07 34.09
CA PHE A 279 5.66 28.92 35.29
C PHE A 279 5.22 30.33 34.91
N PRO A 280 4.00 30.76 35.31
CA PRO A 280 3.52 32.11 35.04
C PRO A 280 4.49 33.18 35.56
N GLY A 281 4.84 34.13 34.72
CA GLY A 281 5.78 35.20 35.05
C GLY A 281 7.27 34.84 34.94
N ILE A 282 7.60 33.55 34.66
CA ILE A 282 8.99 33.08 34.49
C ILE A 282 9.16 32.44 33.11
N SER A 283 8.25 31.53 32.74
CA SER A 283 8.33 30.82 31.45
C SER A 283 7.82 31.70 30.31
N GLU A 284 8.51 31.68 29.19
CA GLU A 284 8.03 32.26 27.94
C GLU A 284 7.22 31.21 27.15
N ARG A 285 6.11 31.64 26.53
CA ARG A 285 5.30 30.77 25.66
C ARG A 285 6.04 30.46 24.38
N ASN A 286 6.03 29.16 23.98
CA ASN A 286 6.56 28.76 22.68
C ASN A 286 5.72 29.27 21.52
N TRP A 287 4.40 29.45 21.74
CA TRP A 287 3.45 29.88 20.71
C TRP A 287 2.54 30.99 21.24
N THR A 288 2.50 32.14 20.57
CA THR A 288 1.58 33.22 20.88
C THR A 288 0.19 32.93 20.33
N ASP A 289 -0.86 33.56 20.88
CA ASP A 289 -2.23 33.35 20.40
C ASP A 289 -2.39 33.83 18.96
N GLN A 290 -1.75 34.94 18.58
CA GLN A 290 -1.74 35.42 17.19
C GLN A 290 -1.11 34.40 16.25
N TRP A 291 0.03 33.83 16.61
CA TRP A 291 0.71 32.82 15.80
C TRP A 291 -0.15 31.57 15.64
N LEU A 292 -0.84 31.13 16.71
CA LEU A 292 -1.75 29.97 16.68
C LEU A 292 -2.94 30.21 15.75
N GLU A 293 -3.52 31.42 15.78
CA GLU A 293 -4.63 31.80 14.91
C GLU A 293 -4.21 31.83 13.44
N GLU A 294 -3.08 32.45 13.11
CA GLU A 294 -2.51 32.48 11.77
C GLU A 294 -2.24 31.05 11.25
N LYS A 295 -1.66 30.19 12.09
CA LYS A 295 -1.37 28.80 11.71
C LYS A 295 -2.65 27.97 11.53
N ASN A 296 -3.64 28.14 12.36
CA ASN A 296 -4.93 27.47 12.21
C ASN A 296 -5.64 27.90 10.91
N GLN A 297 -5.58 29.16 10.56
CA GLN A 297 -6.12 29.68 9.30
C GLN A 297 -5.35 29.09 8.10
N GLU A 298 -4.02 29.07 8.16
CA GLU A 298 -3.16 28.48 7.12
C GLU A 298 -3.45 26.98 6.92
N GLU A 299 -3.55 26.20 8.00
CA GLU A 299 -3.82 24.76 7.94
C GLU A 299 -5.23 24.39 7.46
N ASN A 300 -6.20 25.24 7.74
CA ASN A 300 -7.58 25.09 7.29
C ASN A 300 -7.80 25.58 5.85
N LYS A 301 -6.84 26.32 5.26
CA LYS A 301 -6.92 26.74 3.86
C LYS A 301 -6.74 25.54 2.94
N PRO A 302 -7.79 25.16 2.18
CA PRO A 302 -7.72 23.95 1.37
C PRO A 302 -6.78 24.13 0.17
N LYS A 303 -6.13 23.03 -0.21
CA LYS A 303 -5.31 22.92 -1.44
C LYS A 303 -5.91 21.86 -2.33
N GLU A 304 -6.05 22.16 -3.62
CA GLU A 304 -6.62 21.25 -4.60
C GLU A 304 -5.58 20.24 -5.14
N PHE A 305 -6.01 18.98 -5.27
CA PHE A 305 -5.30 17.94 -6.04
C PHE A 305 -6.29 17.05 -6.77
N GLN A 306 -6.20 17.03 -8.10
CA GLN A 306 -7.06 16.22 -8.98
C GLN A 306 -8.58 16.44 -8.75
N GLY A 307 -8.99 17.70 -8.63
CA GLY A 307 -10.39 18.08 -8.46
C GLY A 307 -10.96 17.86 -7.05
N LYS A 308 -10.10 17.55 -6.07
CA LYS A 308 -10.49 17.42 -4.67
C LYS A 308 -9.65 18.34 -3.80
N GLU A 309 -10.32 19.05 -2.91
CA GLU A 309 -9.70 19.92 -1.92
C GLU A 309 -9.32 19.16 -0.64
N TYR A 310 -8.24 19.59 0.00
CA TYR A 310 -7.72 19.00 1.23
C TYR A 310 -7.16 20.09 2.15
N THR A 311 -7.61 20.12 3.38
CA THR A 311 -6.92 20.77 4.50
C THR A 311 -5.61 20.03 4.82
N VAL A 312 -4.73 20.60 5.64
CA VAL A 312 -3.48 19.92 6.04
C VAL A 312 -3.79 18.60 6.77
N TYR A 313 -4.79 18.56 7.63
CA TYR A 313 -5.22 17.33 8.30
C TYR A 313 -5.69 16.27 7.31
N GLU A 314 -6.60 16.61 6.40
CA GLU A 314 -7.13 15.67 5.40
C GLU A 314 -6.04 15.19 4.43
N ALA A 315 -5.12 16.08 4.05
CA ALA A 315 -3.98 15.73 3.22
C ALA A 315 -3.07 14.70 3.92
N LYS A 316 -2.80 14.85 5.21
CA LYS A 316 -2.07 13.85 5.99
C LYS A 316 -2.82 12.52 6.07
N GLN A 317 -4.15 12.53 6.27
CA GLN A 317 -4.95 11.30 6.27
C GLN A 317 -4.89 10.61 4.90
N ARG A 318 -5.01 11.37 3.81
CA ARG A 318 -4.87 10.84 2.44
C ARG A 318 -3.49 10.25 2.21
N GLN A 319 -2.43 10.92 2.67
CA GLN A 319 -1.05 10.43 2.58
C GLN A 319 -0.90 9.07 3.29
N ARG A 320 -1.47 8.89 4.49
CA ARG A 320 -1.49 7.60 5.21
C ARG A 320 -2.21 6.49 4.45
N GLN A 321 -3.33 6.82 3.82
CA GLN A 321 -4.05 5.86 2.98
C GLN A 321 -3.20 5.41 1.78
N MET A 322 -2.48 6.33 1.13
CA MET A 322 -1.59 6.02 0.02
C MET A 322 -0.41 5.13 0.47
N GLU A 323 0.21 5.43 1.62
CA GLU A 323 1.28 4.63 2.22
C GLU A 323 0.81 3.19 2.51
N THR A 324 -0.38 3.04 3.07
CA THR A 324 -0.99 1.73 3.35
C THR A 324 -1.28 0.96 2.06
N ALA A 325 -1.81 1.62 1.03
CA ALA A 325 -2.07 1.01 -0.27
C ALA A 325 -0.77 0.56 -0.97
N MET A 326 0.31 1.33 -0.83
CA MET A 326 1.62 0.96 -1.38
C MET A 326 2.24 -0.22 -0.64
N ARG A 327 2.09 -0.31 0.70
CA ARG A 327 2.52 -1.50 1.46
C ARG A 327 1.80 -2.76 0.97
N ALA A 328 0.48 -2.71 0.90
CA ALA A 328 -0.33 -3.82 0.40
C ALA A 328 0.07 -4.23 -1.03
N GLN A 329 0.38 -3.26 -1.89
CA GLN A 329 0.82 -3.54 -3.26
C GLN A 329 2.22 -4.18 -3.31
N ARG A 330 3.14 -3.77 -2.43
CA ARG A 330 4.48 -4.37 -2.31
C ARG A 330 4.40 -5.82 -1.83
N GLU A 331 3.60 -6.06 -0.81
CA GLU A 331 3.35 -7.40 -0.28
C GLU A 331 2.73 -8.32 -1.33
N LYS A 332 1.73 -7.81 -2.08
CA LYS A 332 1.12 -8.53 -3.21
C LYS A 332 2.15 -8.97 -4.25
N VAL A 333 3.05 -8.07 -4.65
CA VAL A 333 4.12 -8.40 -5.61
C VAL A 333 4.99 -9.54 -5.08
N ARG A 334 5.39 -9.50 -3.81
CA ARG A 334 6.23 -10.54 -3.20
C ARG A 334 5.50 -11.88 -3.07
N ALA A 335 4.24 -11.84 -2.64
CA ALA A 335 3.41 -13.04 -2.51
C ALA A 335 3.21 -13.73 -3.87
N LEU A 336 2.93 -12.96 -4.93
CA LEU A 336 2.81 -13.48 -6.28
C LEU A 336 4.14 -14.03 -6.81
N GLN A 337 5.27 -13.37 -6.51
CA GLN A 337 6.61 -13.90 -6.86
C GLN A 337 6.88 -15.22 -6.13
N LYS A 338 6.57 -15.30 -4.83
CA LYS A 338 6.73 -16.53 -4.04
C LYS A 338 5.83 -17.65 -4.55
N GLY A 339 4.62 -17.31 -4.98
CA GLY A 339 3.66 -18.23 -5.60
C GLY A 339 3.99 -18.59 -7.05
N LYS A 340 5.13 -18.16 -7.60
CA LYS A 340 5.50 -18.42 -9.00
C LYS A 340 4.40 -18.02 -10.01
N ALA A 341 3.66 -16.94 -9.72
CA ALA A 341 2.65 -16.40 -10.62
C ALA A 341 3.24 -16.00 -11.97
N ASP A 342 2.36 -15.85 -12.98
CA ASP A 342 2.76 -15.36 -14.30
C ASP A 342 3.57 -14.06 -14.19
N GLN A 343 4.68 -14.00 -14.93
CA GLN A 343 5.59 -12.84 -14.91
C GLN A 343 4.90 -11.56 -15.36
N ASP A 344 3.90 -11.65 -16.22
CA ASP A 344 3.11 -10.51 -16.69
C ASP A 344 2.22 -9.95 -15.58
N GLU A 345 1.65 -10.82 -14.77
CA GLU A 345 0.89 -10.44 -13.60
C GLU A 345 1.78 -9.73 -12.57
N ILE A 346 2.94 -10.33 -12.27
CA ILE A 346 3.93 -9.72 -11.37
C ILE A 346 4.37 -8.34 -11.89
N LEU A 347 4.64 -8.22 -13.20
CA LEU A 347 5.02 -6.96 -13.82
C LEU A 347 3.89 -5.92 -13.72
N ALA A 348 2.65 -6.30 -14.02
CA ALA A 348 1.50 -5.39 -13.90
C ALA A 348 1.35 -4.84 -12.47
N HIS A 349 1.56 -5.68 -11.45
CA HIS A 349 1.52 -5.26 -10.06
C HIS A 349 2.72 -4.39 -9.65
N LYS A 350 3.92 -4.63 -10.19
CA LYS A 350 5.08 -3.73 -10.02
C LYS A 350 4.83 -2.36 -10.64
N MET A 351 4.22 -2.31 -11.82
CA MET A 351 3.85 -1.07 -12.49
C MET A 351 2.78 -0.31 -11.69
N LYS A 352 1.78 -1.01 -11.15
CA LYS A 352 0.79 -0.40 -10.27
C LYS A 352 1.45 0.26 -9.05
N TYR A 353 2.40 -0.43 -8.41
CA TYR A 353 3.18 0.15 -7.32
C TYR A 353 3.92 1.42 -7.75
N GLN A 354 4.57 1.41 -8.92
CA GLN A 354 5.27 2.58 -9.43
C GLN A 354 4.31 3.75 -9.68
N GLY A 355 3.13 3.49 -10.22
CA GLY A 355 2.08 4.50 -10.40
C GLY A 355 1.62 5.11 -9.07
N GLN A 356 1.40 4.26 -8.05
CA GLN A 356 1.06 4.72 -6.70
C GLN A 356 2.17 5.60 -6.09
N LEU A 357 3.45 5.21 -6.26
CA LEU A 357 4.57 5.98 -5.76
C LEU A 357 4.69 7.34 -6.46
N ASN A 358 4.48 7.40 -7.77
CA ASN A 358 4.49 8.65 -8.52
C ASN A 358 3.34 9.59 -8.08
N GLU A 359 2.15 9.03 -7.84
CA GLU A 359 1.01 9.79 -7.33
C GLU A 359 1.30 10.32 -5.91
N TYR A 360 1.85 9.48 -5.03
CA TYR A 360 2.25 9.85 -3.67
C TYR A 360 3.26 11.01 -3.66
N VAL A 361 4.27 10.96 -4.52
CA VAL A 361 5.28 12.03 -4.64
C VAL A 361 4.62 13.33 -5.11
N ARG A 362 3.78 13.29 -6.15
CA ARG A 362 3.07 14.47 -6.67
C ARG A 362 2.11 15.06 -5.64
N PHE A 363 1.35 14.20 -4.97
CA PHE A 363 0.43 14.60 -3.90
C PHE A 363 1.17 15.28 -2.76
N SER A 364 2.22 14.64 -2.21
CA SER A 364 3.00 15.17 -1.10
C SER A 364 3.62 16.52 -1.45
N LYS A 365 4.18 16.66 -2.68
CA LYS A 365 4.75 17.94 -3.15
C LYS A 365 3.67 19.03 -3.25
N LYS A 366 2.51 18.74 -3.83
CA LYS A 366 1.40 19.72 -3.98
C LYS A 366 0.85 20.17 -2.64
N MET A 367 0.73 19.25 -1.66
CA MET A 367 0.25 19.56 -0.31
C MET A 367 1.32 20.20 0.58
N GLY A 368 2.59 20.21 0.18
CA GLY A 368 3.69 20.68 1.03
C GLY A 368 4.02 19.71 2.16
N LEU A 369 3.74 18.41 2.00
CA LEU A 369 3.97 17.39 3.01
C LEU A 369 5.31 16.69 2.78
N ARG A 370 6.03 16.41 3.87
CA ARG A 370 7.19 15.51 3.85
C ARG A 370 6.75 14.11 3.43
N GLN A 371 7.54 13.44 2.58
CA GLN A 371 7.33 12.04 2.22
C GLN A 371 7.84 11.14 3.34
N GLU A 372 6.96 10.42 4.01
CA GLU A 372 7.31 9.48 5.07
C GLU A 372 7.51 8.06 4.49
N ARG A 373 8.54 7.92 3.63
CA ARG A 373 8.82 6.66 2.92
C ARG A 373 9.12 5.49 3.85
N GLU A 374 9.67 5.77 5.04
CA GLU A 374 9.88 4.78 6.11
C GLU A 374 8.60 4.02 6.47
N ARG A 375 7.43 4.64 6.32
CA ARG A 375 6.14 4.00 6.56
C ARG A 375 5.71 3.05 5.44
N ILE A 376 6.27 3.23 4.24
CA ILE A 376 6.05 2.34 3.10
C ILE A 376 6.95 1.11 3.22
N TYR A 377 8.14 1.28 3.81
CA TYR A 377 9.20 0.27 3.90
C TYR A 377 9.39 -0.28 5.32
N LEU A 378 8.31 -0.36 6.11
CA LEU A 378 8.37 -0.91 7.49
C LEU A 378 9.00 -2.31 7.55
N ASP A 379 8.82 -3.11 6.52
CA ASP A 379 9.40 -4.45 6.37
C ASP A 379 10.90 -4.46 6.07
N MET A 380 11.56 -3.30 6.03
CA MET A 380 12.98 -3.11 5.69
C MET A 380 13.40 -3.73 4.35
N LYS A 381 12.46 -4.25 3.57
CA LYS A 381 12.71 -4.84 2.25
C LYS A 381 12.61 -3.76 1.18
N GLY A 382 13.47 -3.83 0.20
CA GLY A 382 13.61 -2.82 -0.82
C GLY A 382 12.38 -2.56 -1.71
N ARG A 383 12.56 -1.72 -2.68
CA ARG A 383 11.56 -1.31 -3.67
C ARG A 383 11.16 -2.50 -4.57
N VAL A 384 9.87 -2.62 -4.89
CA VAL A 384 9.32 -3.65 -5.79
C VAL A 384 8.98 -3.12 -7.19
N ALA A 385 9.38 -1.90 -7.51
CA ALA A 385 9.15 -1.32 -8.83
C ALA A 385 9.83 -2.15 -9.94
N PRO A 386 9.33 -2.09 -11.18
CA PRO A 386 10.00 -2.73 -12.30
C PRO A 386 11.41 -2.17 -12.45
N ASP A 387 12.39 -3.05 -12.58
CA ASP A 387 13.76 -2.64 -12.93
C ASP A 387 13.84 -2.40 -14.44
N LEU A 388 13.47 -1.20 -14.83
CA LEU A 388 13.48 -0.79 -16.23
C LEU A 388 14.90 -0.85 -16.82
N ARG A 389 15.97 -0.70 -16.00
CA ARG A 389 17.36 -0.81 -16.47
C ARG A 389 17.71 -2.26 -16.79
N LYS A 390 17.33 -3.24 -15.96
CA LYS A 390 17.50 -4.67 -16.28
C LYS A 390 16.63 -5.09 -17.45
N PHE A 391 15.46 -4.49 -17.60
CA PHE A 391 14.58 -4.72 -18.75
C PHE A 391 15.23 -4.15 -20.03
N ILE A 392 15.82 -2.97 -19.95
CA ILE A 392 16.58 -2.34 -21.05
C ILE A 392 17.91 -3.09 -21.30
N ALA A 393 18.66 -3.44 -20.25
CA ALA A 393 19.97 -4.09 -20.38
C ALA A 393 19.90 -5.55 -20.91
N LYS A 394 18.85 -6.31 -20.56
CA LYS A 394 18.62 -7.65 -21.15
C LYS A 394 18.30 -7.61 -22.63
N SER A 395 18.06 -6.45 -23.17
CA SER A 395 17.65 -6.21 -24.54
C SER A 395 18.74 -5.51 -25.39
N THR A 396 19.88 -5.15 -24.81
CA THR A 396 21.03 -4.61 -25.54
C THR A 396 22.00 -5.69 -26.06
N GLY A 397 21.60 -6.97 -25.98
CA GLY A 397 22.26 -8.06 -26.72
C GLY A 397 21.80 -8.03 -28.18
N ASN A 398 22.59 -7.40 -29.03
CA ASN A 398 22.64 -7.49 -30.50
C ASN A 398 21.33 -7.89 -31.21
N ASP A 399 20.45 -6.92 -31.46
CA ASP A 399 19.67 -6.85 -32.69
C ASP A 399 19.11 -5.43 -32.80
N ILE A 400 19.87 -4.55 -33.43
CA ILE A 400 19.36 -3.26 -33.91
C ILE A 400 18.52 -3.58 -35.14
N ILE A 401 17.26 -3.92 -34.92
CA ILE A 401 16.27 -3.85 -35.98
C ILE A 401 15.91 -2.37 -36.08
N LYS A 402 16.37 -1.74 -37.15
CA LYS A 402 15.90 -0.44 -37.59
C LYS A 402 14.41 -0.60 -37.95
N SER A 403 13.51 -0.46 -36.98
CA SER A 403 12.10 -0.32 -37.29
C SER A 403 11.86 1.10 -37.79
N GLY A 404 11.56 1.25 -39.07
CA GLY A 404 11.22 2.52 -39.67
C GLY A 404 9.76 2.95 -39.41
N VAL A 405 9.09 2.34 -38.42
CA VAL A 405 7.66 2.62 -38.13
C VAL A 405 7.57 3.57 -36.97
N ILE A 406 7.50 4.84 -37.26
CA ILE A 406 7.47 5.93 -36.27
C ILE A 406 6.07 6.12 -35.65
N ASN A 407 5.00 5.59 -36.27
CA ASN A 407 3.60 5.87 -35.89
C ASN A 407 2.73 4.61 -35.65
N GLY A 408 3.31 3.43 -35.55
CA GLY A 408 2.58 2.18 -35.30
C GLY A 408 1.91 1.52 -36.52
N ALA A 409 1.92 2.15 -37.70
CA ALA A 409 1.38 1.56 -38.92
C ALA A 409 2.37 0.56 -39.54
N LEU A 410 1.90 -0.65 -39.85
CA LEU A 410 2.69 -1.73 -40.45
C LEU A 410 2.43 -1.86 -41.96
N THR A 411 1.71 -0.94 -42.54
CA THR A 411 1.35 -1.00 -43.96
C THR A 411 2.53 -0.60 -44.84
N ASP A 412 3.03 -1.54 -45.64
CA ASP A 412 4.10 -1.29 -46.60
C ASP A 412 3.59 -0.47 -47.77
N LYS A 413 4.16 0.73 -48.00
CA LYS A 413 3.81 1.62 -49.12
C LYS A 413 4.16 1.05 -50.49
N ASN A 414 5.05 0.06 -50.54
CA ASN A 414 5.43 -0.64 -51.77
C ASN A 414 4.53 -1.86 -52.05
N ASP A 415 3.59 -2.19 -51.17
CA ASP A 415 2.61 -3.23 -51.40
C ASP A 415 1.72 -2.88 -52.58
N PRO A 416 1.57 -3.75 -53.60
CA PRO A 416 0.68 -3.51 -54.72
C PRO A 416 -0.77 -3.27 -54.32
N LEU A 417 -1.20 -3.75 -53.15
CA LEU A 417 -2.52 -3.56 -52.59
C LEU A 417 -2.60 -2.43 -51.56
N TYR A 418 -1.55 -1.61 -51.44
CA TYR A 418 -1.47 -0.56 -50.41
C TYR A 418 -2.73 0.33 -50.37
N THR A 419 -3.13 0.91 -51.49
CA THR A 419 -4.30 1.80 -51.54
C THR A 419 -5.59 1.14 -51.07
N ARG A 420 -5.78 -0.15 -51.40
CA ARG A 420 -6.95 -0.92 -50.96
C ARG A 420 -6.91 -1.26 -49.50
N ARG A 421 -5.73 -1.65 -48.99
CA ARG A 421 -5.49 -1.99 -47.58
C ARG A 421 -5.60 -0.78 -46.69
N ASP A 422 -5.03 0.34 -47.09
CA ASP A 422 -5.14 1.62 -46.39
C ASP A 422 -6.60 2.11 -46.30
N ALA A 423 -7.31 2.10 -47.43
CA ALA A 423 -8.74 2.45 -47.47
C ALA A 423 -9.60 1.53 -46.59
N HIS A 424 -9.26 0.22 -46.49
CA HIS A 424 -9.93 -0.73 -45.60
C HIS A 424 -9.64 -0.40 -44.14
N ALA A 425 -8.37 -0.17 -43.78
CA ALA A 425 -7.96 0.17 -42.42
C ALA A 425 -8.66 1.46 -41.94
N ASN A 426 -8.66 2.49 -42.75
CA ASN A 426 -9.33 3.77 -42.44
C ASN A 426 -10.83 3.56 -42.15
N ARG A 427 -11.56 2.87 -43.04
CA ARG A 427 -12.99 2.59 -42.86
C ARG A 427 -13.24 1.72 -41.60
N TYR A 428 -12.37 0.76 -41.33
CA TYR A 428 -12.51 -0.08 -40.16
C TYR A 428 -12.33 0.69 -38.83
N TYR A 429 -11.29 1.53 -38.77
CA TYR A 429 -11.04 2.36 -37.58
C TYR A 429 -12.16 3.37 -37.33
N GLU A 430 -12.72 3.96 -38.40
CA GLU A 430 -13.92 4.81 -38.29
C GLU A 430 -15.14 4.02 -37.82
N SER A 431 -15.37 2.85 -38.39
CA SER A 431 -16.45 1.96 -37.94
C SER A 431 -16.32 1.59 -36.44
N MET A 432 -15.11 1.34 -35.97
CA MET A 432 -14.86 1.08 -34.55
C MET A 432 -15.20 2.30 -33.69
N ARG A 433 -14.80 3.50 -34.10
CA ARG A 433 -15.07 4.76 -33.36
C ARG A 433 -16.56 5.12 -33.34
N ASN A 434 -17.27 4.84 -34.41
CA ASN A 434 -18.70 5.18 -34.59
C ASN A 434 -19.65 4.11 -34.01
N SER A 435 -19.13 2.94 -33.67
CA SER A 435 -19.92 1.86 -33.10
C SER A 435 -20.07 2.01 -31.58
N ARG A 436 -21.14 1.43 -31.02
CA ARG A 436 -21.35 1.42 -29.57
C ARG A 436 -20.21 0.66 -28.87
N LYS A 437 -19.34 1.39 -28.18
CA LYS A 437 -18.13 0.90 -27.52
C LYS A 437 -18.39 -0.33 -26.64
N SER A 438 -19.48 -0.34 -25.84
CA SER A 438 -19.82 -1.46 -24.97
C SER A 438 -20.00 -2.78 -25.75
N ASN A 439 -20.68 -2.74 -26.91
CA ASN A 439 -20.90 -3.93 -27.73
C ASN A 439 -19.60 -4.54 -28.28
N ILE A 440 -18.65 -3.68 -28.67
CA ILE A 440 -17.34 -4.13 -29.16
C ILE A 440 -16.55 -4.77 -28.03
N ILE A 441 -16.50 -4.12 -26.87
CA ILE A 441 -15.81 -4.64 -25.68
C ILE A 441 -16.39 -5.98 -25.26
N ASP A 442 -17.72 -6.10 -25.18
CA ASP A 442 -18.39 -7.33 -24.78
C ASP A 442 -18.09 -8.49 -25.74
N ARG A 443 -18.15 -8.23 -27.03
CA ARG A 443 -17.85 -9.26 -28.06
C ARG A 443 -16.40 -9.73 -27.96
N ILE A 444 -15.42 -8.81 -27.93
CA ILE A 444 -14.00 -9.18 -27.86
C ILE A 444 -13.71 -9.90 -26.52
N ALA A 445 -14.26 -9.41 -25.42
CA ALA A 445 -14.08 -10.04 -24.11
C ALA A 445 -14.63 -11.48 -24.09
N ASN A 446 -15.84 -11.68 -24.62
CA ASN A 446 -16.45 -13.02 -24.69
C ASN A 446 -15.65 -13.96 -25.59
N ASN A 447 -15.15 -13.47 -26.74
CA ASN A 447 -14.42 -14.28 -27.71
C ASN A 447 -12.99 -14.64 -27.28
N THR A 448 -12.40 -13.87 -26.34
CA THR A 448 -10.98 -14.02 -25.94
C THR A 448 -10.79 -14.43 -24.50
N GLY A 449 -11.83 -14.37 -23.66
CA GLY A 449 -11.72 -14.58 -22.20
C GLY A 449 -11.01 -13.43 -21.46
N ILE A 450 -10.62 -12.36 -22.17
CA ILE A 450 -9.94 -11.20 -21.56
C ILE A 450 -10.99 -10.29 -20.91
N SER A 451 -10.69 -9.79 -19.71
CA SER A 451 -11.63 -8.94 -18.96
C SER A 451 -12.09 -7.71 -19.78
N LYS A 452 -13.39 -7.37 -19.72
CA LYS A 452 -13.98 -6.17 -20.36
C LYS A 452 -13.20 -4.91 -20.03
N LYS A 453 -12.70 -4.77 -18.80
CA LYS A 453 -11.87 -3.64 -18.36
C LYS A 453 -10.55 -3.55 -19.13
N SER A 454 -9.92 -4.68 -19.42
CA SER A 454 -8.69 -4.72 -20.23
C SER A 454 -8.97 -4.38 -21.68
N ILE A 455 -10.01 -4.97 -22.26
CA ILE A 455 -10.42 -4.65 -23.65
C ILE A 455 -10.82 -3.19 -23.78
N SER A 456 -11.53 -2.59 -22.81
CA SER A 456 -11.86 -1.17 -22.83
C SER A 456 -10.61 -0.28 -22.91
N LYS A 457 -9.57 -0.62 -22.16
CA LYS A 457 -8.31 0.14 -22.19
C LYS A 457 -7.56 0.01 -23.51
N ILE A 458 -7.53 -1.19 -24.08
CA ILE A 458 -6.96 -1.45 -25.40
C ILE A 458 -7.73 -0.66 -26.48
N TYR A 459 -9.05 -0.69 -26.41
CA TYR A 459 -9.90 0.06 -27.33
C TYR A 459 -9.62 1.56 -27.27
N ASP A 460 -9.57 2.14 -26.06
CA ASP A 460 -9.26 3.56 -25.90
C ASP A 460 -7.85 3.89 -26.39
N HIS A 461 -6.89 3.01 -26.14
CA HIS A 461 -5.51 3.18 -26.57
C HIS A 461 -5.39 3.25 -28.09
N VAL A 462 -5.96 2.29 -28.78
CA VAL A 462 -5.80 2.14 -30.24
C VAL A 462 -6.70 3.11 -31.03
N PHE A 463 -7.94 3.32 -30.60
CA PHE A 463 -8.93 4.01 -31.43
C PHE A 463 -9.28 5.44 -30.97
N ILE A 464 -9.12 5.77 -29.69
CA ILE A 464 -9.68 7.00 -29.11
C ILE A 464 -8.61 7.98 -28.65
N ASN A 465 -7.60 7.50 -27.91
CA ASN A 465 -6.63 8.38 -27.28
C ASN A 465 -5.70 9.05 -28.31
N GLU A 466 -5.29 10.26 -27.98
CA GLU A 466 -4.29 11.00 -28.72
C GLU A 466 -2.97 11.02 -27.96
N TYR A 467 -1.86 10.92 -28.69
CA TYR A 467 -0.50 10.85 -28.17
C TYR A 467 0.41 11.82 -28.92
N GLU A 468 1.48 12.24 -28.27
CA GLU A 468 2.56 12.97 -28.94
C GLU A 468 3.33 11.99 -29.84
N LEU A 469 3.02 12.02 -31.12
CA LEU A 469 3.61 11.18 -32.16
C LEU A 469 4.42 12.07 -33.13
N SER A 470 5.09 11.44 -34.08
CA SER A 470 5.71 12.19 -35.19
C SER A 470 4.64 12.96 -35.94
N GLY A 471 4.77 14.30 -35.98
CA GLY A 471 3.79 15.22 -36.58
C GLY A 471 2.83 15.86 -35.58
N GLY A 472 3.04 15.68 -34.25
CA GLY A 472 2.27 16.34 -33.18
C GLY A 472 1.27 15.44 -32.49
N LYS A 473 0.37 16.05 -31.72
CA LYS A 473 -0.63 15.33 -30.91
C LYS A 473 -1.75 14.79 -31.79
N ARG A 474 -1.81 13.48 -31.96
CA ARG A 474 -2.78 12.79 -32.79
C ARG A 474 -3.01 11.34 -32.37
N ARG A 475 -4.04 10.71 -32.95
CA ARG A 475 -4.30 9.26 -32.78
C ARG A 475 -3.31 8.45 -33.59
N PHE A 476 -3.22 7.14 -33.28
CA PHE A 476 -2.47 6.21 -34.13
C PHE A 476 -3.03 6.15 -35.54
N ASP A 477 -2.14 5.99 -36.49
CA ASP A 477 -2.52 5.78 -37.88
C ASP A 477 -3.23 4.42 -38.04
N PRO A 478 -4.28 4.31 -38.85
CA PRO A 478 -4.92 3.05 -39.14
C PRO A 478 -3.94 2.05 -39.76
N ASP A 479 -3.92 0.83 -39.25
CA ASP A 479 -3.10 -0.27 -39.74
C ASP A 479 -4.01 -1.42 -40.24
N TYR A 480 -3.73 -1.92 -41.43
CA TYR A 480 -4.53 -2.95 -42.07
C TYR A 480 -4.52 -4.28 -41.29
N TYR A 481 -3.36 -4.73 -40.84
CA TYR A 481 -3.24 -6.00 -40.15
C TYR A 481 -3.82 -5.94 -38.74
N MET A 482 -3.71 -4.83 -38.07
CA MET A 482 -4.41 -4.57 -36.79
C MET A 482 -5.93 -4.54 -37.01
N ALA A 483 -6.42 -3.87 -38.07
CA ALA A 483 -7.84 -3.87 -38.41
C ALA A 483 -8.38 -5.29 -38.59
N GLU A 484 -7.68 -6.14 -39.34
CA GLU A 484 -8.03 -7.53 -39.55
C GLU A 484 -7.95 -8.37 -38.25
N SER A 485 -6.97 -8.12 -37.41
CA SER A 485 -6.87 -8.76 -36.08
C SER A 485 -8.07 -8.39 -35.21
N PHE A 486 -8.41 -7.10 -35.11
CA PHE A 486 -9.60 -6.65 -34.37
C PHE A 486 -10.91 -7.14 -34.98
N ARG A 487 -10.99 -7.30 -36.32
CA ARG A 487 -12.16 -7.91 -36.98
C ARG A 487 -12.36 -9.35 -36.53
N ARG A 488 -11.32 -10.19 -36.58
CA ARG A 488 -11.37 -11.58 -36.12
C ARG A 488 -11.74 -11.68 -34.64
N LEU A 489 -11.13 -10.86 -33.81
CA LEU A 489 -11.39 -10.80 -32.37
C LEU A 489 -12.85 -10.42 -32.04
N ARG A 490 -13.41 -9.43 -32.78
CA ARG A 490 -14.81 -8.99 -32.64
C ARG A 490 -15.80 -10.02 -33.13
N GLU A 491 -15.50 -10.69 -34.24
CA GLU A 491 -16.38 -11.70 -34.86
C GLU A 491 -16.28 -13.07 -34.14
N GLY A 492 -15.20 -13.36 -33.42
CA GLY A 492 -14.94 -14.64 -32.77
C GLY A 492 -14.61 -15.76 -33.76
N LYS A 493 -14.21 -15.41 -34.99
CA LYS A 493 -13.91 -16.35 -36.06
C LYS A 493 -12.45 -16.27 -36.48
N ASN A 494 -11.79 -17.41 -36.63
CA ASN A 494 -10.41 -17.52 -37.10
C ASN A 494 -9.43 -16.67 -36.30
N ILE A 495 -9.60 -16.58 -34.97
CA ILE A 495 -8.66 -15.85 -34.10
C ILE A 495 -7.30 -16.52 -34.19
N GLN A 496 -6.27 -15.73 -34.51
CA GLN A 496 -4.90 -16.18 -34.68
C GLN A 496 -4.08 -15.89 -33.43
N LYS A 497 -2.96 -16.60 -33.27
CA LYS A 497 -2.04 -16.40 -32.16
C LYS A 497 -1.51 -14.96 -32.10
N HIS A 498 -1.21 -14.35 -33.25
CA HIS A 498 -0.75 -12.96 -33.31
C HIS A 498 -1.83 -11.96 -32.89
N ASP A 499 -3.13 -12.24 -33.06
CA ASP A 499 -4.22 -11.39 -32.58
C ASP A 499 -4.21 -11.26 -31.04
N LEU A 500 -3.98 -12.38 -30.36
CA LEU A 500 -3.87 -12.38 -28.88
C LEU A 500 -2.58 -11.71 -28.39
N ILE A 501 -1.49 -11.86 -29.15
CA ILE A 501 -0.22 -11.14 -28.87
C ILE A 501 -0.42 -9.65 -29.05
N MET A 502 -1.15 -9.20 -30.08
CA MET A 502 -1.51 -7.80 -30.29
C MET A 502 -2.26 -7.23 -29.09
N LEU A 503 -3.30 -7.92 -28.59
CA LEU A 503 -4.02 -7.44 -27.40
C LEU A 503 -3.11 -7.28 -26.18
N LYS A 504 -2.16 -8.19 -26.01
CA LYS A 504 -1.18 -8.12 -24.91
C LYS A 504 -0.18 -6.96 -25.12
N HIS A 505 0.22 -6.72 -26.37
CA HIS A 505 1.06 -5.60 -26.78
C HIS A 505 0.37 -4.27 -26.43
N GLU A 506 -0.77 -4.02 -27.00
CA GLU A 506 -1.52 -2.77 -26.83
C GLU A 506 -1.88 -2.51 -25.34
N ARG A 507 -2.16 -3.58 -24.61
CA ARG A 507 -2.44 -3.49 -23.17
C ARG A 507 -1.23 -3.06 -22.36
N LEU A 508 -0.06 -3.60 -22.65
CA LEU A 508 1.19 -3.26 -21.95
C LEU A 508 1.64 -1.84 -22.32
N GLU A 509 1.59 -1.49 -23.59
CA GLU A 509 1.94 -0.16 -24.09
C GLU A 509 1.07 0.93 -23.43
N TYR A 510 -0.26 0.72 -23.42
CA TYR A 510 -1.17 1.61 -22.69
C TYR A 510 -0.77 1.80 -21.22
N GLU A 511 -0.47 0.73 -20.51
CA GLU A 511 -0.09 0.83 -19.08
C GLU A 511 1.24 1.56 -18.89
N LEU A 512 2.21 1.35 -19.77
CA LEU A 512 3.51 2.03 -19.74
C LEU A 512 3.33 3.54 -19.96
N MET A 513 2.59 3.92 -21.00
CA MET A 513 2.33 5.32 -21.31
C MET A 513 1.49 6.01 -20.22
N LYS A 514 0.43 5.36 -19.74
CA LYS A 514 -0.54 5.96 -18.80
C LYS A 514 -0.01 6.02 -17.36
N LYS A 515 0.72 5.00 -16.90
CA LYS A 515 1.15 4.90 -15.50
C LYS A 515 2.59 5.35 -15.26
N LEU A 516 3.47 5.16 -16.23
CA LEU A 516 4.86 5.58 -16.12
C LEU A 516 5.13 6.89 -16.86
N HIS A 517 4.12 7.42 -17.56
CA HIS A 517 4.25 8.64 -18.38
C HIS A 517 5.39 8.55 -19.40
N LEU A 518 5.62 7.34 -19.94
CA LEU A 518 6.59 7.16 -20.99
C LEU A 518 6.06 7.73 -22.30
N LYS A 519 6.97 8.25 -23.14
CA LYS A 519 6.64 8.58 -24.50
C LYS A 519 6.33 7.31 -25.30
N TYR A 520 5.59 7.45 -26.40
CA TYR A 520 5.21 6.33 -27.25
C TYR A 520 6.41 5.46 -27.64
N ASP A 521 7.48 6.03 -28.17
CA ASP A 521 8.66 5.30 -28.63
C ASP A 521 9.33 4.46 -27.52
N GLU A 522 9.33 4.97 -26.30
CA GLU A 522 9.91 4.25 -25.14
C GLU A 522 8.99 3.11 -24.71
N ALA A 523 7.69 3.37 -24.64
CA ALA A 523 6.69 2.36 -24.28
C ALA A 523 6.63 1.24 -25.33
N HIS A 524 6.61 1.61 -26.61
CA HIS A 524 6.59 0.67 -27.73
C HIS A 524 7.81 -0.25 -27.75
N LYS A 525 9.03 0.30 -27.65
CA LYS A 525 10.27 -0.50 -27.57
C LYS A 525 10.27 -1.51 -26.42
N ILE A 526 9.74 -1.13 -25.27
CA ILE A 526 9.65 -2.03 -24.12
C ILE A 526 8.61 -3.13 -24.40
N THR A 527 7.49 -2.76 -24.97
CA THR A 527 6.37 -3.67 -25.26
C THR A 527 6.74 -4.68 -26.34
N GLU A 528 7.35 -4.22 -27.43
CA GLU A 528 7.79 -5.06 -28.56
C GLU A 528 8.72 -6.18 -28.12
N ARG A 529 9.60 -5.92 -27.17
CA ARG A 529 10.52 -6.95 -26.65
C ARG A 529 9.81 -8.08 -25.93
N LYS A 530 8.65 -7.82 -25.36
CA LYS A 530 7.88 -8.81 -24.61
C LYS A 530 6.79 -9.47 -25.44
N TYR A 531 6.07 -8.65 -26.19
CA TYR A 531 4.96 -9.06 -27.05
C TYR A 531 5.21 -8.52 -28.45
N ASN A 532 6.13 -9.18 -29.18
CA ASN A 532 6.48 -8.76 -30.53
C ASN A 532 5.37 -9.17 -31.50
N TYR A 533 4.37 -8.28 -31.63
CA TYR A 533 3.26 -8.46 -32.56
C TYR A 533 3.75 -8.55 -33.99
N GLN A 534 4.68 -7.67 -34.42
CA GLN A 534 5.26 -7.65 -35.76
C GLN A 534 5.88 -9.00 -36.11
N LYS A 535 6.71 -9.55 -35.23
CA LYS A 535 7.36 -10.87 -35.44
C LYS A 535 6.33 -11.99 -35.56
N ALA A 536 5.29 -11.96 -34.70
CA ALA A 536 4.24 -12.97 -34.73
C ALA A 536 3.39 -12.87 -36.00
N LEU A 537 3.06 -11.66 -36.44
CA LEU A 537 2.36 -11.39 -37.70
C LEU A 537 3.19 -11.82 -38.91
N ASN A 538 4.45 -11.42 -39.00
CA ASN A 538 5.35 -11.80 -40.11
C ASN A 538 5.52 -13.32 -40.22
N LYS A 539 5.59 -14.02 -39.10
CA LYS A 539 5.61 -15.49 -39.08
C LYS A 539 4.32 -16.05 -39.66
N PHE A 540 3.16 -15.55 -39.26
CA PHE A 540 1.86 -15.98 -39.77
C PHE A 540 1.72 -15.72 -41.27
N LEU A 541 2.11 -14.53 -41.75
CA LEU A 541 2.06 -14.18 -43.18
C LEU A 541 2.94 -15.10 -44.00
N LYS A 542 4.16 -15.39 -43.54
CA LYS A 542 5.08 -16.31 -44.22
C LYS A 542 4.56 -17.74 -44.26
N GLU A 543 3.98 -18.24 -43.15
CA GLU A 543 3.42 -19.61 -43.07
C GLU A 543 2.18 -19.80 -43.94
N ASN A 544 1.49 -18.73 -44.31
CA ASN A 544 0.27 -18.75 -45.13
C ASN A 544 0.47 -18.19 -46.55
N ASN A 545 1.71 -17.86 -46.94
CA ASN A 545 2.05 -17.27 -48.24
C ASN A 545 1.25 -15.99 -48.56
N LEU A 546 1.04 -15.12 -47.55
CA LEU A 546 0.31 -13.87 -47.63
C LEU A 546 1.23 -12.66 -47.69
#